data_b133667177a0b397a257ebbaebd32b4d
#
_entry.id   b133667177a0b397a257ebbaebd32b4d
#
_cell.length_a   1.000
_cell.length_b   1.000
_cell.length_c   1.000
_cell.angle_alpha   90.00
_cell.angle_beta   90.00
_cell.angle_gamma   90.00
#
_symmetry.space_group_name_H-M   'P 1'
#
loop_
_entity.id
_entity.type
_entity.pdbx_description
1 polymer ?
#
loop_
_entity_poly.entity_id
_entity_poly.type
_entity_poly.pdbx_seq_one_letter_code
_entity_poly.pdbx_strand_id
1 'polypeptide(L)'
;MEPDGDTHVLSRVLAKSSPSVFMPRFSAFLLSLLALGSHGAAVAAVEAKTRPNVLLIVSDDQGFSDFGFTGNPLVKTPVLDRLAAESAVFKNFVVAAACSPTRSALYTGREHLGTGVWGVPPRANLRPDEALMPAFFRAGGYRTFYAGKADTARLPESSPWDRGWDQGYFVSGYQHRDPTLPNRGETLQAKGWTADLVTDLILDFIHAEPGKPWFATAAYIIPHLPWVCDEKFSAPFLAQGLSPDLARCYGSVAQMDAAIGRLLAGVRAAGQADNTVVVFLSDNGMSHKAEADRELAATDWAKRNVHGLRGHKATVWENGIRVPLLVRWPGRIAPGERKQFGAVEDVLPTILDLAGLRSDSVKHLPFAGVSLRPALFDAAVVRERAPAFRIAISGAGSPKPQDESNPRPRRFEDHHLVFRGERFKFHALPGGKSALYDLATDPVESTDAAARFPEIAASMSAALREQWTALLATGRAFATTGPVEPKRGRKK
;
A
#
# COMPACT_ATOMS: atom_id res chain seq x y z
N MET A 1 22.81 -37.72 6.11
CA MET A 1 22.57 -36.88 4.91
C MET A 1 22.11 -35.56 5.45
N GLU A 2 23.07 -34.66 5.60
CA GLU A 2 22.80 -33.27 6.01
C GLU A 2 22.29 -32.47 4.81
N PRO A 3 21.38 -31.51 5.00
CA PRO A 3 21.01 -30.60 3.94
C PRO A 3 21.96 -29.41 3.93
N ASP A 4 22.79 -29.32 2.92
CA ASP A 4 23.59 -28.12 2.61
C ASP A 4 22.66 -26.95 2.32
N GLY A 5 22.62 -26.00 3.24
CA GLY A 5 21.92 -24.73 3.10
C GLY A 5 22.87 -23.62 2.70
N ASP A 6 22.89 -23.26 1.43
CA ASP A 6 23.63 -22.12 0.90
C ASP A 6 22.90 -20.80 1.19
N THR A 7 23.01 -20.32 2.44
CA THR A 7 22.39 -19.04 2.90
C THR A 7 23.31 -17.83 2.77
N HIS A 8 24.46 -17.94 2.10
CA HIS A 8 25.50 -16.89 2.10
C HIS A 8 25.66 -16.08 0.82
N VAL A 9 24.73 -16.11 -0.11
CA VAL A 9 24.88 -15.39 -1.39
C VAL A 9 24.72 -13.88 -1.25
N LEU A 10 23.92 -13.41 -0.31
CA LEU A 10 23.64 -11.97 -0.13
C LEU A 10 24.73 -11.21 0.64
N SER A 11 25.44 -11.88 1.54
CA SER A 11 26.53 -11.23 2.31
C SER A 11 27.72 -10.76 1.44
N ARG A 12 27.89 -11.29 0.24
CA ARG A 12 28.97 -10.88 -0.68
C ARG A 12 28.68 -9.62 -1.48
N VAL A 13 27.43 -9.21 -1.62
CA VAL A 13 27.03 -8.02 -2.40
C VAL A 13 27.15 -6.74 -1.59
N LEU A 14 26.94 -6.81 -0.27
CA LEU A 14 27.00 -5.63 0.60
C LEU A 14 28.43 -5.20 1.00
N ALA A 15 29.43 -6.06 0.79
CA ALA A 15 30.82 -5.79 1.21
C ALA A 15 31.64 -4.93 0.23
N LYS A 16 31.09 -4.53 -0.92
CA LYS A 16 31.86 -3.85 -1.99
C LYS A 16 31.63 -2.35 -2.17
N SER A 17 30.90 -1.68 -1.29
CA SER A 17 30.67 -0.23 -1.41
C SER A 17 31.03 0.56 -0.14
N SER A 18 32.31 0.54 0.28
CA SER A 18 32.83 1.50 1.24
C SER A 18 33.98 2.27 0.59
N PRO A 19 33.86 3.59 0.36
CA PRO A 19 35.01 4.41 0.05
C PRO A 19 35.78 4.71 1.34
N SER A 20 37.05 4.31 1.36
CA SER A 20 38.04 4.68 2.39
C SER A 20 38.29 6.18 2.36
N VAL A 21 37.86 6.89 3.39
CA VAL A 21 38.25 8.28 3.64
C VAL A 21 39.44 8.29 4.59
N PHE A 22 40.58 8.73 4.06
CA PHE A 22 41.83 8.99 4.78
C PHE A 22 41.63 10.17 5.72
N MET A 23 41.84 10.00 7.04
CA MET A 23 41.89 11.08 8.00
C MET A 23 43.35 11.42 8.34
N PRO A 24 43.76 12.69 8.26
CA PRO A 24 45.02 13.12 8.88
C PRO A 24 44.84 13.32 10.37
N ARG A 25 45.83 12.86 11.14
CA ARG A 25 45.98 13.10 12.57
C ARG A 25 46.28 14.57 12.83
N PHE A 26 45.45 15.26 13.61
CA PHE A 26 45.87 16.49 14.33
C PHE A 26 45.71 16.29 15.83
N SER A 27 46.83 16.61 16.52
CA SER A 27 47.01 16.51 17.96
C SER A 27 46.29 17.62 18.72
N ALA A 28 45.82 17.26 19.86
CA ALA A 28 45.56 17.97 21.14
C ALA A 28 45.84 19.48 21.19
N PHE A 29 44.80 20.26 21.47
CA PHE A 29 44.72 21.32 22.47
C PHE A 29 43.26 21.83 22.60
N LEU A 30 42.65 21.71 23.72
CA LEU A 30 41.77 22.59 24.48
C LEU A 30 40.77 21.79 25.33
N LEU A 31 41.20 21.49 26.53
CA LEU A 31 40.28 21.26 27.67
C LEU A 31 39.86 22.62 28.16
N SER A 32 38.62 23.06 27.98
CA SER A 32 37.92 24.07 28.80
C SER A 32 36.64 24.63 28.19
N LEU A 33 35.77 23.81 27.57
CA LEU A 33 34.41 24.26 27.21
C LEU A 33 33.41 23.07 27.16
N LEU A 34 33.50 22.15 28.11
CA LEU A 34 32.83 20.84 28.09
C LEU A 34 31.63 20.74 29.07
N ALA A 35 31.01 21.85 29.50
CA ALA A 35 29.86 21.76 30.40
C ALA A 35 28.49 22.13 29.76
N LEU A 36 28.45 22.75 28.59
CA LEU A 36 27.18 23.15 27.96
C LEU A 36 26.80 22.32 26.71
N GLY A 37 27.73 21.53 26.15
CA GLY A 37 27.47 20.69 24.97
C GLY A 37 26.88 19.30 25.27
N SER A 38 27.07 18.80 26.49
CA SER A 38 26.66 17.43 26.85
C SER A 38 25.14 17.24 27.04
N HIS A 39 24.43 18.30 27.43
CA HIS A 39 22.95 18.21 27.58
C HIS A 39 22.22 18.18 26.27
N GLY A 40 22.66 18.93 25.25
CA GLY A 40 22.07 18.94 23.93
C GLY A 40 22.27 17.60 23.17
N ALA A 41 23.47 17.02 23.29
CA ALA A 41 23.77 15.72 22.66
C ALA A 41 23.05 14.56 23.37
N ALA A 42 22.91 14.62 24.70
CA ALA A 42 22.16 13.63 25.47
C ALA A 42 20.65 13.69 25.18
N VAL A 43 20.08 14.89 25.06
CA VAL A 43 18.66 15.07 24.70
C VAL A 43 18.41 14.60 23.27
N ALA A 44 19.26 14.93 22.30
CA ALA A 44 19.15 14.44 20.92
C ALA A 44 19.33 12.91 20.82
N ALA A 45 20.22 12.32 21.62
CA ALA A 45 20.43 10.87 21.69
C ALA A 45 19.26 10.14 22.37
N VAL A 46 18.62 10.77 23.38
CA VAL A 46 17.41 10.23 24.03
C VAL A 46 16.21 10.33 23.11
N GLU A 47 16.03 11.45 22.38
CA GLU A 47 14.97 11.57 21.35
C GLU A 47 15.17 10.58 20.20
N ALA A 48 16.38 10.36 19.72
CA ALA A 48 16.67 9.37 18.69
C ALA A 48 16.35 7.92 19.15
N LYS A 49 16.54 7.61 20.44
CA LYS A 49 16.17 6.30 21.03
C LYS A 49 14.67 6.11 21.21
N THR A 50 13.87 7.15 21.20
CA THR A 50 12.41 7.08 21.39
C THR A 50 11.62 7.04 20.07
N ARG A 51 12.24 7.35 18.93
CA ARG A 51 11.56 7.29 17.63
C ARG A 51 11.31 5.84 17.21
N PRO A 52 10.07 5.48 16.89
CA PRO A 52 9.77 4.11 16.46
C PRO A 52 10.33 3.82 15.08
N ASN A 53 10.70 2.59 14.84
CA ASN A 53 10.82 2.07 13.49
C ASN A 53 9.42 1.96 12.85
N VAL A 54 9.36 1.99 11.53
CA VAL A 54 8.10 1.84 10.81
C VAL A 54 8.25 0.74 9.75
N LEU A 55 7.41 -0.29 9.84
CA LEU A 55 7.28 -1.36 8.87
C LEU A 55 5.92 -1.24 8.18
N LEU A 56 5.94 -0.86 6.90
CA LEU A 56 4.77 -0.82 6.05
C LEU A 56 4.69 -2.09 5.21
N ILE A 57 3.65 -2.89 5.41
CA ILE A 57 3.39 -4.14 4.67
C ILE A 57 2.20 -3.93 3.75
N VAL A 58 2.37 -4.15 2.46
CA VAL A 58 1.33 -3.99 1.45
C VAL A 58 1.18 -5.29 0.66
N SER A 59 -0.01 -5.88 0.68
CA SER A 59 -0.38 -6.99 -0.22
C SER A 59 -1.00 -6.45 -1.52
N ASP A 60 -1.17 -7.33 -2.52
CA ASP A 60 -1.59 -6.98 -3.87
C ASP A 60 -2.82 -7.79 -4.30
N ASP A 61 -3.94 -7.14 -4.57
CA ASP A 61 -5.22 -7.78 -4.92
C ASP A 61 -5.86 -8.61 -3.78
N GLN A 62 -5.53 -8.37 -2.53
CA GLN A 62 -6.12 -9.04 -1.37
C GLN A 62 -7.35 -8.27 -0.88
N GLY A 63 -8.54 -8.73 -1.23
CA GLY A 63 -9.79 -8.06 -0.85
C GLY A 63 -10.20 -8.29 0.60
N PHE A 64 -11.24 -7.56 1.03
CA PHE A 64 -11.76 -7.63 2.40
C PHE A 64 -12.10 -9.04 2.85
N SER A 65 -12.56 -9.90 1.95
CA SER A 65 -12.92 -11.31 2.24
C SER A 65 -11.73 -12.29 2.17
N ASP A 66 -10.51 -11.86 1.88
CA ASP A 66 -9.34 -12.75 1.74
C ASP A 66 -8.52 -12.87 3.04
N PHE A 67 -9.17 -12.74 4.21
CA PHE A 67 -8.53 -12.87 5.53
C PHE A 67 -9.40 -13.70 6.49
N GLY A 68 -8.76 -14.46 7.37
CA GLY A 68 -9.45 -15.19 8.44
C GLY A 68 -10.12 -14.25 9.44
N PHE A 69 -9.41 -13.20 9.88
CA PHE A 69 -9.92 -12.23 10.87
C PHE A 69 -11.08 -11.36 10.35
N THR A 70 -11.33 -11.32 9.05
CA THR A 70 -12.54 -10.70 8.50
C THR A 70 -13.72 -11.66 8.38
N GLY A 71 -13.50 -12.96 8.61
CA GLY A 71 -14.57 -13.97 8.70
C GLY A 71 -14.60 -14.98 7.55
N ASN A 72 -13.60 -15.04 6.66
CA ASN A 72 -13.54 -16.10 5.67
C ASN A 72 -13.03 -17.41 6.32
N PRO A 73 -13.85 -18.48 6.38
CA PRO A 73 -13.46 -19.71 7.05
C PRO A 73 -12.49 -20.58 6.22
N LEU A 74 -12.38 -20.32 4.93
CA LEU A 74 -11.61 -21.15 4.00
C LEU A 74 -10.15 -20.70 3.90
N VAL A 75 -9.90 -19.38 3.82
CA VAL A 75 -8.54 -18.86 3.72
C VAL A 75 -7.79 -19.07 5.05
N LYS A 76 -6.48 -19.32 4.96
CA LYS A 76 -5.63 -19.54 6.14
C LYS A 76 -4.58 -18.43 6.22
N THR A 77 -4.80 -17.50 7.16
CA THR A 77 -3.93 -16.35 7.43
C THR A 77 -3.57 -16.23 8.92
N PRO A 78 -3.03 -17.29 9.55
CA PRO A 78 -2.84 -17.33 11.01
C PRO A 78 -1.90 -16.22 11.52
N VAL A 79 -0.95 -15.76 10.71
CA VAL A 79 -0.04 -14.66 11.08
C VAL A 79 -0.77 -13.32 11.02
N LEU A 80 -1.49 -13.03 9.93
CA LEU A 80 -2.29 -11.81 9.79
C LEU A 80 -3.46 -11.77 10.78
N ASP A 81 -4.07 -12.93 11.10
CA ASP A 81 -5.12 -13.05 12.11
C ASP A 81 -4.57 -12.68 13.50
N ARG A 82 -3.37 -13.15 13.84
CA ARG A 82 -2.68 -12.77 15.08
C ARG A 82 -2.29 -11.29 15.06
N LEU A 83 -1.73 -10.80 13.94
CA LEU A 83 -1.40 -9.38 13.80
C LEU A 83 -2.65 -8.51 13.99
N ALA A 84 -3.79 -8.91 13.44
CA ALA A 84 -5.06 -8.21 13.65
C ALA A 84 -5.49 -8.22 15.12
N ALA A 85 -5.36 -9.37 15.82
CA ALA A 85 -5.66 -9.48 17.24
C ALA A 85 -4.76 -8.60 18.13
N GLU A 86 -3.54 -8.26 17.65
CA GLU A 86 -2.57 -7.40 18.33
C GLU A 86 -2.61 -5.93 17.85
N SER A 87 -3.52 -5.58 16.93
CA SER A 87 -3.56 -4.27 16.25
C SER A 87 -4.82 -3.46 16.55
N ALA A 88 -4.75 -2.16 16.32
CA ALA A 88 -5.93 -1.36 16.00
C ALA A 88 -6.38 -1.72 14.58
N VAL A 89 -7.64 -2.15 14.41
CA VAL A 89 -8.21 -2.67 13.16
C VAL A 89 -9.26 -1.72 12.62
N PHE A 90 -9.04 -1.18 11.43
CA PHE A 90 -10.03 -0.37 10.71
C PHE A 90 -10.67 -1.25 9.62
N LYS A 91 -11.90 -1.70 9.85
CA LYS A 91 -12.68 -2.46 8.86
C LYS A 91 -13.45 -1.55 7.89
N ASN A 92 -13.63 -0.29 8.27
CA ASN A 92 -14.22 0.75 7.44
C ASN A 92 -13.12 1.62 6.82
N PHE A 93 -12.29 0.99 5.98
CA PHE A 93 -11.14 1.62 5.34
C PHE A 93 -11.18 1.36 3.83
N VAL A 94 -10.89 2.41 3.05
CA VAL A 94 -10.98 2.33 1.58
C VAL A 94 -9.68 2.78 0.90
N VAL A 95 -9.39 2.10 -0.19
CA VAL A 95 -8.26 2.37 -1.09
C VAL A 95 -8.78 2.80 -2.47
N ALA A 96 -7.92 3.05 -3.44
CA ALA A 96 -8.37 3.26 -4.81
C ALA A 96 -8.70 1.91 -5.49
N ALA A 97 -9.30 1.99 -6.68
CA ALA A 97 -9.82 0.81 -7.38
C ALA A 97 -8.74 -0.13 -7.95
N ALA A 98 -7.46 0.26 -7.91
CA ALA A 98 -6.35 -0.57 -8.36
C ALA A 98 -5.01 -0.16 -7.74
N CYS A 99 -4.01 -0.99 -7.96
CA CYS A 99 -2.68 -0.92 -7.34
C CYS A 99 -1.98 0.43 -7.54
N SER A 100 -1.75 0.88 -8.76
CA SER A 100 -0.98 2.12 -9.00
C SER A 100 -1.67 3.37 -8.44
N PRO A 101 -2.98 3.58 -8.63
CA PRO A 101 -3.71 4.66 -7.95
C PRO A 101 -3.59 4.59 -6.42
N THR A 102 -3.79 3.42 -5.82
CA THR A 102 -3.66 3.27 -4.37
C THR A 102 -2.24 3.56 -3.88
N ARG A 103 -1.23 2.99 -4.54
CA ARG A 103 0.17 3.17 -4.15
C ARG A 103 0.61 4.62 -4.29
N SER A 104 0.12 5.34 -5.32
CA SER A 104 0.37 6.78 -5.45
C SER A 104 -0.23 7.57 -4.29
N ALA A 105 -1.48 7.28 -3.92
CA ALA A 105 -2.14 7.94 -2.79
C ALA A 105 -1.48 7.59 -1.45
N LEU A 106 -1.10 6.31 -1.26
CA LEU A 106 -0.41 5.81 -0.07
C LEU A 106 0.91 6.55 0.19
N TYR A 107 1.74 6.67 -0.84
CA TYR A 107 3.07 7.25 -0.68
C TYR A 107 3.09 8.78 -0.68
N THR A 108 2.04 9.44 -1.20
CA THR A 108 1.96 10.91 -1.26
C THR A 108 1.01 11.52 -0.22
N GLY A 109 0.10 10.74 0.37
CA GLY A 109 -0.99 11.25 1.22
C GLY A 109 -2.01 12.08 0.44
N ARG A 110 -2.02 11.98 -0.90
CA ARG A 110 -2.83 12.80 -1.80
C ARG A 110 -3.84 11.95 -2.56
N GLU A 111 -4.87 12.61 -3.06
CA GLU A 111 -5.80 11.98 -3.97
C GLU A 111 -5.09 11.59 -5.28
N HIS A 112 -5.25 10.34 -5.73
CA HIS A 112 -4.44 9.73 -6.79
C HIS A 112 -4.55 10.44 -8.16
N LEU A 113 -5.73 11.01 -8.53
CA LEU A 113 -5.86 11.76 -9.77
C LEU A 113 -4.97 13.02 -9.77
N GLY A 114 -4.89 13.71 -8.62
CA GLY A 114 -4.03 14.87 -8.42
C GLY A 114 -2.55 14.55 -8.53
N THR A 115 -2.14 13.29 -8.35
CA THR A 115 -0.76 12.82 -8.51
C THR A 115 -0.41 12.45 -9.95
N GLY A 116 -1.38 12.46 -10.87
CA GLY A 116 -1.24 12.01 -12.26
C GLY A 116 -1.54 10.51 -12.47
N VAL A 117 -1.81 9.75 -11.41
CA VAL A 117 -2.03 8.30 -11.49
C VAL A 117 -3.53 8.00 -11.53
N TRP A 118 -4.11 8.04 -12.71
CA TRP A 118 -5.53 7.75 -12.96
C TRP A 118 -5.80 6.32 -13.46
N GLY A 119 -4.76 5.52 -13.62
CA GLY A 119 -4.81 4.15 -14.09
C GLY A 119 -3.48 3.44 -13.85
N VAL A 120 -3.20 2.39 -14.61
CA VAL A 120 -1.97 1.61 -14.51
C VAL A 120 -0.95 2.10 -15.55
N PRO A 121 0.36 2.24 -15.20
CA PRO A 121 1.43 2.59 -16.16
C PRO A 121 1.46 1.67 -17.40
N PRO A 122 1.93 2.14 -18.56
CA PRO A 122 2.65 3.41 -18.78
C PRO A 122 1.78 4.64 -19.02
N ARG A 123 0.45 4.50 -19.05
CA ARG A 123 -0.45 5.59 -19.42
C ARG A 123 -0.66 6.62 -18.32
N ALA A 124 -0.47 6.21 -17.08
CA ALA A 124 -0.67 7.04 -15.90
C ALA A 124 0.53 6.84 -14.97
N ASN A 125 1.41 7.82 -14.91
CA ASN A 125 2.62 7.75 -14.11
C ASN A 125 2.57 8.80 -13.00
N LEU A 126 3.11 8.46 -11.85
CA LEU A 126 3.29 9.37 -10.74
C LEU A 126 4.19 10.54 -11.15
N ARG A 127 3.70 11.75 -10.94
CA ARG A 127 4.44 12.96 -11.31
C ARG A 127 5.75 13.08 -10.53
N PRO A 128 6.83 13.53 -11.18
CA PRO A 128 8.15 13.63 -10.55
C PRO A 128 8.22 14.68 -9.43
N ASP A 129 7.33 15.69 -9.44
CA ASP A 129 7.25 16.75 -8.43
C ASP A 129 6.44 16.35 -7.16
N GLU A 130 5.94 15.13 -7.07
CA GLU A 130 5.31 14.62 -5.85
C GLU A 130 6.36 14.20 -4.82
N ALA A 131 6.24 14.70 -3.60
CA ALA A 131 7.03 14.20 -2.48
C ALA A 131 6.44 12.87 -1.98
N LEU A 132 7.31 11.88 -1.81
CA LEU A 132 6.91 10.56 -1.33
C LEU A 132 7.29 10.36 0.13
N MET A 133 6.58 9.47 0.78
CA MET A 133 6.74 9.04 2.15
C MET A 133 8.22 8.92 2.61
N PRO A 134 9.14 8.24 1.90
CA PRO A 134 10.53 8.10 2.34
C PRO A 134 11.29 9.43 2.43
N ALA A 135 10.93 10.45 1.65
CA ALA A 135 11.58 11.75 1.74
C ALA A 135 11.39 12.40 3.13
N PHE A 136 10.20 12.28 3.71
CA PHE A 136 9.91 12.76 5.07
C PHE A 136 10.68 11.99 6.14
N PHE A 137 10.76 10.67 5.99
CA PHE A 137 11.53 9.81 6.90
C PHE A 137 13.02 10.14 6.84
N ARG A 138 13.59 10.29 5.65
CA ARG A 138 15.00 10.71 5.49
C ARG A 138 15.27 12.08 6.10
N ALA A 139 14.38 13.06 5.87
CA ALA A 139 14.49 14.38 6.52
C ALA A 139 14.44 14.28 8.04
N GLY A 140 13.75 13.26 8.57
CA GLY A 140 13.72 12.91 9.99
C GLY A 140 14.92 12.08 10.47
N GLY A 141 15.91 11.78 9.64
CA GLY A 141 17.10 11.00 10.01
C GLY A 141 16.89 9.48 10.04
N TYR A 142 15.84 8.97 9.40
CA TYR A 142 15.61 7.54 9.24
C TYR A 142 16.41 6.99 8.05
N ARG A 143 16.83 5.74 8.17
CA ARG A 143 17.20 4.92 7.02
C ARG A 143 15.94 4.42 6.33
N THR A 144 15.92 4.36 5.01
CA THR A 144 14.73 3.96 4.25
C THR A 144 15.02 2.82 3.30
N PHE A 145 14.12 1.82 3.25
CA PHE A 145 14.27 0.63 2.42
C PHE A 145 12.95 0.22 1.76
N TYR A 146 13.06 -0.26 0.54
CA TYR A 146 11.93 -0.78 -0.24
C TYR A 146 12.23 -2.16 -0.80
N ALA A 147 11.33 -3.12 -0.60
CA ALA A 147 11.40 -4.41 -1.28
C ALA A 147 10.04 -4.82 -1.85
N GLY A 148 10.02 -5.25 -3.11
CA GLY A 148 8.84 -5.80 -3.76
C GLY A 148 8.26 -4.99 -4.91
N LYS A 149 6.94 -4.95 -5.06
CA LYS A 149 6.25 -4.32 -6.17
C LYS A 149 6.29 -2.79 -6.11
N ALA A 150 6.90 -2.16 -7.11
CA ALA A 150 6.92 -0.70 -7.27
C ALA A 150 6.10 -0.29 -8.51
N ASP A 151 4.79 -0.16 -8.36
CA ASP A 151 3.86 0.01 -9.48
C ASP A 151 3.18 1.38 -9.48
N THR A 152 3.96 2.47 -9.40
CA THR A 152 3.44 3.84 -9.47
C THR A 152 3.86 4.57 -10.75
N ALA A 153 4.92 4.14 -11.42
CA ALA A 153 5.40 4.69 -12.67
C ALA A 153 6.36 3.73 -13.36
N ARG A 154 6.52 3.89 -14.68
CA ARG A 154 7.49 3.16 -15.52
C ARG A 154 8.43 4.11 -16.24
N LEU A 155 8.72 5.25 -15.64
CA LEU A 155 9.69 6.20 -16.15
C LEU A 155 11.08 5.86 -15.58
N PRO A 156 12.17 6.12 -16.30
CA PRO A 156 13.53 5.85 -15.81
C PRO A 156 13.81 6.50 -14.45
N GLU A 157 13.33 7.74 -14.25
CA GLU A 157 13.47 8.53 -13.02
C GLU A 157 12.48 8.16 -11.91
N SER A 158 11.75 7.06 -12.07
CA SER A 158 10.69 6.65 -11.13
C SER A 158 11.06 5.45 -10.29
N SER A 159 12.31 5.03 -10.32
CA SER A 159 12.81 3.96 -9.46
C SER A 159 12.69 4.35 -7.98
N PRO A 160 12.49 3.41 -7.06
CA PRO A 160 12.33 3.72 -5.63
C PRO A 160 13.44 4.62 -5.08
N TRP A 161 14.70 4.38 -5.44
CA TRP A 161 15.85 5.20 -5.01
C TRP A 161 15.84 6.62 -5.58
N ASP A 162 15.29 6.84 -6.77
CA ASP A 162 15.11 8.19 -7.34
C ASP A 162 13.97 8.94 -6.67
N ARG A 163 13.11 8.20 -5.98
CA ARG A 163 11.91 8.71 -5.30
C ARG A 163 12.07 8.78 -3.79
N GLY A 164 13.30 8.69 -3.28
CA GLY A 164 13.62 9.00 -1.89
C GLY A 164 13.96 7.82 -0.99
N TRP A 165 13.88 6.57 -1.43
CA TRP A 165 14.43 5.45 -0.65
C TRP A 165 15.95 5.42 -0.75
N ASP A 166 16.64 5.19 0.37
CA ASP A 166 18.10 5.07 0.39
C ASP A 166 18.54 3.81 -0.36
N GLN A 167 17.80 2.72 -0.17
CA GLN A 167 18.05 1.43 -0.79
C GLN A 167 16.70 0.78 -1.18
N GLY A 168 16.73 -0.12 -2.15
CA GLY A 168 15.55 -0.89 -2.51
C GLY A 168 15.74 -1.84 -3.67
N TYR A 169 14.94 -2.87 -3.66
CA TYR A 169 14.83 -3.85 -4.74
C TYR A 169 13.37 -3.96 -5.13
N PHE A 170 13.06 -3.77 -6.38
CA PHE A 170 11.69 -3.97 -6.83
C PHE A 170 11.59 -5.15 -7.79
N VAL A 171 10.46 -5.84 -7.73
CA VAL A 171 10.19 -6.99 -8.57
C VAL A 171 9.77 -6.50 -9.96
N SER A 172 10.45 -6.97 -10.99
CA SER A 172 10.09 -6.70 -12.38
C SER A 172 8.91 -7.58 -12.80
N GLY A 173 7.76 -6.97 -13.05
CA GLY A 173 6.52 -7.70 -13.37
C GLY A 173 5.98 -8.50 -12.17
N TYR A 174 5.32 -9.63 -12.45
CA TYR A 174 4.72 -10.50 -11.43
C TYR A 174 5.46 -11.84 -11.35
N GLN A 175 6.77 -11.77 -11.12
CA GLN A 175 7.62 -12.95 -10.99
C GLN A 175 7.54 -13.47 -9.55
N HIS A 176 6.72 -14.50 -9.31
CA HIS A 176 6.56 -15.09 -7.98
C HIS A 176 7.70 -16.01 -7.55
N ARG A 177 8.51 -16.47 -8.50
CA ARG A 177 9.68 -17.33 -8.27
C ARG A 177 10.83 -16.88 -9.14
N ASP A 178 12.05 -16.99 -8.61
CA ASP A 178 13.30 -16.63 -9.27
C ASP A 178 13.24 -15.24 -9.94
N PRO A 179 12.88 -14.18 -9.17
CA PRO A 179 12.60 -12.87 -9.75
C PRO A 179 13.89 -12.17 -10.20
N THR A 180 13.69 -11.30 -11.17
CA THR A 180 14.65 -10.25 -11.51
C THR A 180 14.40 -9.04 -10.64
N LEU A 181 15.42 -8.60 -9.90
CA LEU A 181 15.34 -7.51 -8.93
C LEU A 181 16.26 -6.36 -9.34
N PRO A 182 15.76 -5.36 -10.07
CA PRO A 182 16.51 -4.14 -10.38
C PRO A 182 16.86 -3.35 -9.11
N ASN A 183 18.07 -2.79 -9.08
CA ASN A 183 18.57 -1.90 -8.05
C ASN A 183 19.64 -0.95 -8.61
N ARG A 184 19.41 0.36 -8.69
CA ARG A 184 20.35 1.43 -9.07
C ARG A 184 21.22 1.12 -10.30
N GLY A 185 20.61 0.61 -11.38
CA GLY A 185 21.33 0.25 -12.61
C GLY A 185 21.95 -1.14 -12.59
N GLU A 186 21.97 -1.81 -11.45
CA GLU A 186 22.30 -3.23 -11.33
C GLU A 186 21.03 -4.08 -11.35
N THR A 187 21.19 -5.35 -11.67
CA THR A 187 20.09 -6.30 -11.67
C THR A 187 20.51 -7.58 -10.98
N LEU A 188 19.87 -7.90 -9.88
CA LEU A 188 20.05 -9.17 -9.18
C LEU A 188 19.09 -10.21 -9.77
N GLN A 189 19.65 -11.31 -10.28
CA GLN A 189 18.90 -12.52 -10.61
C GLN A 189 18.80 -13.36 -9.34
N ALA A 190 17.69 -13.25 -8.65
CA ALA A 190 17.49 -13.97 -7.39
C ALA A 190 16.97 -15.38 -7.63
N LYS A 191 17.18 -16.26 -6.65
CA LYS A 191 16.63 -17.62 -6.63
C LYS A 191 15.69 -17.78 -5.44
N GLY A 192 14.59 -18.48 -5.65
CA GLY A 192 13.59 -18.73 -4.61
C GLY A 192 12.28 -17.98 -4.80
N TRP A 193 11.43 -18.05 -3.79
CA TRP A 193 10.12 -17.41 -3.81
C TRP A 193 10.23 -15.91 -3.51
N THR A 194 9.58 -15.10 -4.33
CA THR A 194 9.63 -13.63 -4.19
C THR A 194 9.14 -13.14 -2.83
N ALA A 195 8.15 -13.81 -2.23
CA ALA A 195 7.68 -13.45 -0.89
C ALA A 195 8.78 -13.64 0.16
N ASP A 196 9.56 -14.73 0.07
CA ASP A 196 10.68 -14.99 0.96
C ASP A 196 11.80 -13.98 0.75
N LEU A 197 12.15 -13.70 -0.51
CA LEU A 197 13.20 -12.74 -0.88
C LEU A 197 12.89 -11.32 -0.41
N VAL A 198 11.64 -10.86 -0.53
CA VAL A 198 11.20 -9.57 0.03
C VAL A 198 11.44 -9.51 1.54
N THR A 199 11.11 -10.61 2.24
CA THR A 199 11.34 -10.74 3.68
C THR A 199 12.83 -10.68 4.02
N ASP A 200 13.66 -11.48 3.33
CA ASP A 200 15.10 -11.59 3.61
C ASP A 200 15.81 -10.25 3.38
N LEU A 201 15.53 -9.57 2.27
CA LEU A 201 16.08 -8.25 1.95
C LEU A 201 15.78 -7.20 3.03
N ILE A 202 14.57 -7.21 3.59
CA ILE A 202 14.20 -6.28 4.67
C ILE A 202 14.91 -6.66 5.97
N LEU A 203 15.02 -7.93 6.30
CA LEU A 203 15.74 -8.38 7.49
C LEU A 203 17.22 -8.04 7.42
N ASP A 204 17.86 -8.25 6.27
CA ASP A 204 19.25 -7.84 6.04
C ASP A 204 19.44 -6.34 6.25
N PHE A 205 18.52 -5.52 5.71
CA PHE A 205 18.55 -4.08 5.92
C PHE A 205 18.40 -3.69 7.39
N ILE A 206 17.49 -4.32 8.13
CA ILE A 206 17.26 -4.04 9.55
C ILE A 206 18.51 -4.37 10.37
N HIS A 207 19.17 -5.49 10.07
CA HIS A 207 20.35 -5.95 10.80
C HIS A 207 21.63 -5.17 10.48
N ALA A 208 21.73 -4.54 9.30
CA ALA A 208 22.95 -3.89 8.83
C ALA A 208 23.42 -2.72 9.73
N GLU A 209 22.50 -1.95 10.32
CA GLU A 209 22.82 -0.81 11.16
C GLU A 209 21.90 -0.77 12.40
N PRO A 210 22.19 -1.57 13.43
CA PRO A 210 21.39 -1.57 14.64
C PRO A 210 21.48 -0.21 15.36
N GLY A 211 20.36 0.25 15.91
CA GLY A 211 20.28 1.48 16.70
C GLY A 211 19.91 2.75 15.92
N LYS A 212 19.90 2.75 14.61
CA LYS A 212 19.31 3.83 13.80
C LYS A 212 17.84 3.55 13.50
N PRO A 213 16.93 4.52 13.62
CA PRO A 213 15.54 4.34 13.25
C PRO A 213 15.43 4.08 11.73
N TRP A 214 14.49 3.23 11.35
CA TRP A 214 14.29 2.85 9.96
C TRP A 214 12.82 2.86 9.56
N PHE A 215 12.59 3.13 8.28
CA PHE A 215 11.33 2.95 7.58
C PHE A 215 11.53 1.94 6.47
N ALA A 216 10.85 0.81 6.55
CA ALA A 216 10.90 -0.24 5.54
C ALA A 216 9.51 -0.52 4.94
N THR A 217 9.47 -0.72 3.62
CA THR A 217 8.26 -1.12 2.90
C THR A 217 8.42 -2.52 2.34
N ALA A 218 7.58 -3.45 2.80
CA ALA A 218 7.40 -4.80 2.26
C ALA A 218 6.21 -4.80 1.31
N ALA A 219 6.45 -4.67 0.01
CA ALA A 219 5.41 -4.61 -1.00
C ALA A 219 5.28 -5.98 -1.71
N TYR A 220 4.53 -6.90 -1.11
CA TYR A 220 4.30 -8.23 -1.67
C TYR A 220 3.47 -8.14 -2.96
N ILE A 221 3.73 -9.08 -3.90
CA ILE A 221 2.99 -9.19 -5.16
C ILE A 221 1.83 -10.18 -5.07
N ILE A 222 1.53 -10.68 -3.89
CA ILE A 222 0.53 -11.74 -3.61
C ILE A 222 -0.72 -11.09 -2.99
N PRO A 223 -1.90 -11.58 -3.34
CA PRO A 223 -2.25 -12.62 -4.31
C PRO A 223 -2.57 -12.13 -5.74
N HIS A 224 -1.79 -11.19 -6.30
CA HIS A 224 -1.96 -10.83 -7.71
C HIS A 224 -1.65 -12.02 -8.64
N LEU A 225 -2.38 -12.12 -9.74
CA LEU A 225 -2.13 -13.14 -10.78
C LEU A 225 -0.73 -13.01 -11.41
N PRO A 226 -0.15 -14.15 -11.86
CA PRO A 226 -0.66 -15.52 -11.77
C PRO A 226 -0.59 -16.08 -10.35
N TRP A 227 -1.55 -16.92 -9.95
CA TRP A 227 -1.51 -17.56 -8.63
C TRP A 227 -0.52 -18.72 -8.63
N VAL A 228 0.66 -18.44 -8.15
CA VAL A 228 1.77 -19.39 -8.08
C VAL A 228 2.30 -19.45 -6.65
N CYS A 229 2.36 -20.64 -6.09
CA CYS A 229 2.90 -20.89 -4.76
C CYS A 229 3.59 -22.26 -4.71
N ASP A 230 4.36 -22.48 -3.65
CA ASP A 230 4.86 -23.82 -3.33
C ASP A 230 3.66 -24.76 -3.07
N GLU A 231 3.72 -25.97 -3.61
CA GLU A 231 2.64 -26.97 -3.54
C GLU A 231 2.21 -27.26 -2.10
N LYS A 232 3.13 -27.25 -1.15
CA LYS A 232 2.82 -27.45 0.27
C LYS A 232 1.78 -26.47 0.82
N PHE A 233 1.64 -25.27 0.21
CA PHE A 233 0.64 -24.29 0.61
C PHE A 233 -0.71 -24.48 -0.10
N SER A 234 -0.74 -24.99 -1.34
CA SER A 234 -2.00 -25.22 -2.07
C SER A 234 -2.61 -26.60 -1.80
N ALA A 235 -1.79 -27.62 -1.54
CA ALA A 235 -2.25 -28.99 -1.31
C ALA A 235 -3.32 -29.12 -0.21
N PRO A 236 -3.23 -28.42 0.96
CA PRO A 236 -4.28 -28.50 1.98
C PRO A 236 -5.64 -28.00 1.50
N PHE A 237 -5.69 -27.03 0.60
CA PHE A 237 -6.93 -26.50 0.04
C PHE A 237 -7.52 -27.44 -1.01
N LEU A 238 -6.68 -28.07 -1.83
CA LEU A 238 -7.11 -29.15 -2.75
C LEU A 238 -7.69 -30.33 -1.97
N ALA A 239 -7.06 -30.74 -0.88
CA ALA A 239 -7.56 -31.80 -0.01
C ALA A 239 -8.91 -31.49 0.65
N GLN A 240 -9.26 -30.21 0.81
CA GLN A 240 -10.57 -29.72 1.27
C GLN A 240 -11.61 -29.63 0.14
N GLY A 241 -11.28 -30.04 -1.08
CA GLY A 241 -12.18 -30.01 -2.22
C GLY A 241 -12.38 -28.64 -2.88
N LEU A 242 -11.45 -27.69 -2.67
CA LEU A 242 -11.44 -26.46 -3.43
C LEU A 242 -10.95 -26.70 -4.86
N SER A 243 -11.42 -25.88 -5.81
CA SER A 243 -10.94 -25.94 -7.18
C SER A 243 -9.43 -25.64 -7.24
N PRO A 244 -8.72 -26.09 -8.30
CA PRO A 244 -7.30 -25.79 -8.47
C PRO A 244 -7.00 -24.29 -8.49
N ASP A 245 -7.89 -23.46 -9.05
CA ASP A 245 -7.71 -21.99 -9.07
C ASP A 245 -7.80 -21.40 -7.66
N LEU A 246 -8.85 -21.74 -6.92
CA LEU A 246 -9.05 -21.21 -5.58
C LEU A 246 -8.00 -21.76 -4.60
N ALA A 247 -7.59 -23.02 -4.76
CA ALA A 247 -6.54 -23.63 -3.97
C ALA A 247 -5.18 -22.95 -4.20
N ARG A 248 -4.84 -22.59 -5.45
CA ARG A 248 -3.62 -21.81 -5.73
C ARG A 248 -3.72 -20.38 -5.21
N CYS A 249 -4.89 -19.72 -5.34
CA CYS A 249 -5.12 -18.40 -4.77
C CYS A 249 -4.86 -18.40 -3.25
N TYR A 250 -5.52 -19.28 -2.52
CA TYR A 250 -5.37 -19.35 -1.07
C TYR A 250 -4.01 -19.92 -0.63
N GLY A 251 -3.42 -20.79 -1.44
CA GLY A 251 -2.05 -21.26 -1.24
C GLY A 251 -1.03 -20.13 -1.34
N SER A 252 -1.18 -19.24 -2.32
CA SER A 252 -0.30 -18.07 -2.43
C SER A 252 -0.51 -17.10 -1.27
N VAL A 253 -1.74 -16.86 -0.82
CA VAL A 253 -2.02 -16.08 0.39
C VAL A 253 -1.36 -16.69 1.63
N ALA A 254 -1.48 -18.02 1.83
CA ALA A 254 -0.86 -18.71 2.96
C ALA A 254 0.68 -18.65 2.91
N GLN A 255 1.28 -18.71 1.72
CA GLN A 255 2.73 -18.55 1.55
C GLN A 255 3.18 -17.12 1.92
N MET A 256 2.45 -16.09 1.51
CA MET A 256 2.73 -14.71 1.90
C MET A 256 2.55 -14.52 3.41
N ASP A 257 1.50 -15.07 3.99
CA ASP A 257 1.25 -15.02 5.44
C ASP A 257 2.43 -15.62 6.22
N ALA A 258 2.98 -16.75 5.77
CA ALA A 258 4.17 -17.37 6.37
C ALA A 258 5.42 -16.47 6.22
N ALA A 259 5.61 -15.83 5.06
CA ALA A 259 6.72 -14.90 4.82
C ALA A 259 6.62 -13.65 5.74
N ILE A 260 5.41 -13.09 5.91
CA ILE A 260 5.15 -12.01 6.88
C ILE A 260 5.46 -12.50 8.31
N GLY A 261 5.13 -13.75 8.63
CA GLY A 261 5.46 -14.35 9.92
C GLY A 261 6.95 -14.36 10.20
N ARG A 262 7.77 -14.77 9.21
CA ARG A 262 9.24 -14.70 9.29
C ARG A 262 9.74 -13.26 9.47
N LEU A 263 9.17 -12.30 8.73
CA LEU A 263 9.52 -10.89 8.83
C LEU A 263 9.28 -10.37 10.25
N LEU A 264 8.09 -10.58 10.80
CA LEU A 264 7.74 -10.13 12.16
C LEU A 264 8.57 -10.84 13.24
N ALA A 265 8.88 -12.12 13.05
CA ALA A 265 9.77 -12.88 13.93
C ALA A 265 11.20 -12.34 13.89
N GLY A 266 11.72 -11.99 12.71
CA GLY A 266 13.04 -11.39 12.54
C GLY A 266 13.17 -10.02 13.21
N VAL A 267 12.16 -9.15 13.09
CA VAL A 267 12.09 -7.87 13.81
C VAL A 267 12.10 -8.09 15.33
N ARG A 268 11.41 -9.12 15.82
CA ARG A 268 11.42 -9.51 17.23
C ARG A 268 12.78 -10.05 17.67
N ALA A 269 13.40 -10.92 16.89
CA ALA A 269 14.72 -11.47 17.17
C ALA A 269 15.81 -10.38 17.21
N ALA A 270 15.66 -9.30 16.43
CA ALA A 270 16.50 -8.11 16.49
C ALA A 270 16.24 -7.24 17.74
N GLY A 271 15.31 -7.61 18.63
CA GLY A 271 14.95 -6.84 19.82
C GLY A 271 14.22 -5.51 19.51
N GLN A 272 13.64 -5.38 18.31
CA GLN A 272 13.09 -4.10 17.86
C GLN A 272 11.54 -4.08 17.83
N ALA A 273 10.87 -5.21 18.13
CA ALA A 273 9.43 -5.37 17.97
C ALA A 273 8.61 -4.33 18.77
N ASP A 274 9.01 -4.01 20.00
CA ASP A 274 8.27 -3.12 20.88
C ASP A 274 8.40 -1.65 20.47
N ASN A 275 9.47 -1.31 19.75
CA ASN A 275 9.68 0.04 19.20
C ASN A 275 9.46 0.08 17.67
N THR A 276 8.60 -0.78 17.14
CA THR A 276 8.24 -0.80 15.71
C THR A 276 6.74 -0.64 15.53
N VAL A 277 6.36 0.39 14.77
CA VAL A 277 5.01 0.55 14.25
C VAL A 277 4.89 -0.35 13.01
N VAL A 278 4.00 -1.33 13.06
CA VAL A 278 3.66 -2.19 11.91
C VAL A 278 2.34 -1.72 11.33
N VAL A 279 2.33 -1.41 10.04
CA VAL A 279 1.14 -1.04 9.28
C VAL A 279 0.93 -2.08 8.19
N PHE A 280 -0.25 -2.69 8.13
CA PHE A 280 -0.62 -3.62 7.06
C PHE A 280 -1.89 -3.15 6.36
N LEU A 281 -1.88 -3.19 5.02
CA LEU A 281 -3.07 -3.01 4.16
C LEU A 281 -2.88 -3.75 2.83
N SER A 282 -3.99 -3.94 2.10
CA SER A 282 -3.94 -4.31 0.68
C SER A 282 -4.09 -3.08 -0.21
N ASP A 283 -3.59 -3.15 -1.43
CA ASP A 283 -3.65 -2.02 -2.37
C ASP A 283 -4.98 -1.91 -3.12
N ASN A 284 -5.78 -2.95 -3.24
CA ASN A 284 -7.14 -2.91 -3.77
C ASN A 284 -7.92 -4.18 -3.38
N GLY A 285 -9.19 -4.20 -3.72
CA GLY A 285 -10.02 -5.38 -3.56
C GLY A 285 -9.65 -6.53 -4.51
N MET A 286 -10.28 -7.68 -4.31
CA MET A 286 -9.92 -8.90 -5.03
C MET A 286 -10.22 -8.83 -6.53
N SER A 287 -9.35 -9.44 -7.34
CA SER A 287 -9.61 -9.67 -8.75
C SER A 287 -10.65 -10.79 -8.94
N HIS A 288 -11.57 -10.60 -9.90
CA HIS A 288 -12.51 -11.63 -10.34
C HIS A 288 -11.93 -12.54 -11.44
N LYS A 289 -10.69 -12.27 -11.86
CA LYS A 289 -9.99 -13.05 -12.88
C LYS A 289 -9.23 -14.21 -12.25
N ALA A 290 -9.09 -15.27 -13.03
CA ALA A 290 -8.20 -16.39 -12.84
C ALA A 290 -7.10 -16.35 -13.92
N GLU A 291 -6.32 -17.43 -14.05
CA GLU A 291 -5.26 -17.50 -15.06
C GLU A 291 -5.79 -17.30 -16.50
N ALA A 292 -4.92 -16.78 -17.36
CA ALA A 292 -5.22 -16.44 -18.75
C ALA A 292 -6.39 -15.46 -18.92
N ASP A 293 -6.54 -14.51 -17.98
CA ASP A 293 -7.65 -13.54 -17.96
C ASP A 293 -9.06 -14.14 -17.98
N ARG A 294 -9.16 -15.44 -17.75
CA ARG A 294 -10.43 -16.15 -17.57
C ARG A 294 -11.15 -15.64 -16.33
N GLU A 295 -12.46 -15.57 -16.35
CA GLU A 295 -13.22 -15.27 -15.13
C GLU A 295 -13.15 -16.46 -14.17
N LEU A 296 -12.99 -16.16 -12.87
CA LEU A 296 -13.10 -17.16 -11.82
C LEU A 296 -14.52 -17.74 -11.84
N ALA A 297 -14.63 -19.06 -11.69
CA ALA A 297 -15.93 -19.72 -11.68
C ALA A 297 -16.84 -19.09 -10.60
N ALA A 298 -18.13 -18.92 -10.89
CA ALA A 298 -19.08 -18.28 -10.00
C ALA A 298 -19.13 -18.94 -8.60
N THR A 299 -19.00 -20.28 -8.57
CA THR A 299 -18.93 -21.06 -7.31
C THR A 299 -17.68 -20.74 -6.49
N ASP A 300 -16.54 -20.53 -7.14
CA ASP A 300 -15.30 -20.16 -6.48
C ASP A 300 -15.32 -18.69 -6.05
N TRP A 301 -15.89 -17.82 -6.89
CA TRP A 301 -16.11 -16.43 -6.52
C TRP A 301 -16.98 -16.31 -5.26
N ALA A 302 -18.08 -17.06 -5.17
CA ALA A 302 -18.94 -17.07 -3.98
C ALA A 302 -18.18 -17.55 -2.71
N LYS A 303 -17.30 -18.55 -2.85
CA LYS A 303 -16.43 -19.02 -1.76
C LYS A 303 -15.36 -18.01 -1.36
N ARG A 304 -14.87 -17.21 -2.31
CA ARG A 304 -13.89 -16.16 -2.05
C ARG A 304 -14.52 -14.89 -1.50
N ASN A 305 -15.65 -14.44 -2.07
CA ASN A 305 -16.40 -13.26 -1.66
C ASN A 305 -17.49 -13.59 -0.62
N VAL A 306 -17.09 -14.14 0.51
CA VAL A 306 -18.02 -14.62 1.57
C VAL A 306 -18.93 -13.56 2.15
N HIS A 307 -18.57 -12.28 2.03
CA HIS A 307 -19.40 -11.15 2.46
C HIS A 307 -20.41 -10.67 1.40
N GLY A 308 -20.37 -11.23 0.19
CA GLY A 308 -21.24 -10.82 -0.91
C GLY A 308 -21.06 -9.37 -1.37
N LEU A 309 -19.92 -8.74 -1.06
CA LEU A 309 -19.67 -7.36 -1.44
C LEU A 309 -19.67 -7.20 -2.96
N ARG A 310 -20.30 -6.12 -3.44
CA ARG A 310 -20.45 -5.86 -4.86
C ARG A 310 -19.12 -5.43 -5.51
N GLY A 311 -18.91 -5.82 -6.76
CA GLY A 311 -17.78 -5.43 -7.59
C GLY A 311 -16.53 -6.27 -7.38
N HIS A 312 -15.41 -5.74 -7.84
CA HIS A 312 -14.10 -6.39 -7.85
C HIS A 312 -13.03 -5.33 -8.17
N LYS A 313 -11.75 -5.70 -8.15
CA LYS A 313 -10.62 -4.86 -8.59
C LYS A 313 -10.97 -4.06 -9.83
N ALA A 314 -10.53 -2.82 -9.90
CA ALA A 314 -10.76 -1.85 -10.95
C ALA A 314 -12.19 -1.25 -10.99
N THR A 315 -13.11 -1.68 -10.13
CA THR A 315 -14.41 -1.04 -9.90
C THR A 315 -14.43 -0.29 -8.57
N VAL A 316 -15.38 0.64 -8.42
CA VAL A 316 -15.51 1.46 -7.21
C VAL A 316 -16.59 0.97 -6.24
N TRP A 317 -17.12 -0.24 -6.43
CA TRP A 317 -17.97 -0.92 -5.48
C TRP A 317 -17.16 -1.37 -4.26
N GLU A 318 -17.81 -1.66 -3.13
CA GLU A 318 -17.11 -1.99 -1.87
C GLU A 318 -16.07 -3.10 -2.04
N ASN A 319 -16.36 -4.16 -2.79
CA ASN A 319 -15.39 -5.24 -3.01
C ASN A 319 -14.15 -4.82 -3.85
N GLY A 320 -14.25 -3.71 -4.57
CA GLY A 320 -13.10 -3.18 -5.34
C GLY A 320 -12.21 -2.26 -4.54
N ILE A 321 -12.74 -1.59 -3.51
CA ILE A 321 -12.02 -0.52 -2.79
C ILE A 321 -11.95 -0.69 -1.28
N ARG A 322 -12.74 -1.57 -0.67
CA ARG A 322 -12.71 -1.81 0.78
C ARG A 322 -11.67 -2.87 1.12
N VAL A 323 -10.77 -2.53 2.02
CA VAL A 323 -9.75 -3.42 2.59
C VAL A 323 -9.59 -3.14 4.08
N PRO A 324 -9.07 -4.05 4.90
CA PRO A 324 -8.73 -3.73 6.27
C PRO A 324 -7.42 -2.95 6.35
N LEU A 325 -7.33 -2.04 7.34
CA LEU A 325 -6.06 -1.44 7.76
C LEU A 325 -5.76 -1.93 9.18
N LEU A 326 -4.55 -2.46 9.39
CA LEU A 326 -4.03 -2.85 10.68
C LEU A 326 -2.89 -1.91 11.09
N VAL A 327 -2.92 -1.42 12.34
CA VAL A 327 -1.82 -0.63 12.92
C VAL A 327 -1.48 -1.20 14.28
N ARG A 328 -0.25 -1.74 14.40
CA ARG A 328 0.28 -2.32 15.65
C ARG A 328 1.46 -1.49 16.15
N TRP A 329 1.40 -1.13 17.42
CA TRP A 329 2.54 -0.59 18.17
C TRP A 329 2.46 -1.11 19.60
N PRO A 330 3.23 -2.14 19.98
CA PRO A 330 3.12 -2.78 21.27
C PRO A 330 3.29 -1.81 22.43
N GLY A 331 2.44 -1.94 23.44
CA GLY A 331 2.47 -1.08 24.62
C GLY A 331 2.08 0.38 24.39
N ARG A 332 1.78 0.79 23.16
CA ARG A 332 1.40 2.17 22.80
C ARG A 332 0.00 2.29 22.22
N ILE A 333 -0.37 1.39 21.34
CA ILE A 333 -1.70 1.35 20.70
C ILE A 333 -2.42 0.11 21.22
N ALA A 334 -3.56 0.31 21.88
CA ALA A 334 -4.40 -0.81 22.35
C ALA A 334 -5.01 -1.56 21.15
N PRO A 335 -4.98 -2.90 21.15
CA PRO A 335 -5.66 -3.69 20.13
C PRO A 335 -7.17 -3.46 20.13
N GLY A 336 -7.82 -3.79 19.00
CA GLY A 336 -9.27 -3.79 18.84
C GLY A 336 -9.75 -2.97 17.66
N GLU A 337 -11.02 -3.14 17.32
CA GLU A 337 -11.64 -2.47 16.19
C GLU A 337 -11.79 -0.96 16.42
N ARG A 338 -11.58 -0.19 15.36
CA ARG A 338 -11.79 1.26 15.30
C ARG A 338 -12.98 1.57 14.41
N LYS A 339 -13.95 2.34 14.97
CA LYS A 339 -15.13 2.77 14.23
C LYS A 339 -14.82 3.87 13.21
N GLN A 340 -13.70 4.58 13.38
CA GLN A 340 -13.27 5.65 12.49
C GLN A 340 -13.22 5.17 11.04
N PHE A 341 -13.90 5.90 10.16
CA PHE A 341 -13.70 5.77 8.71
C PHE A 341 -12.32 6.29 8.31
N GLY A 342 -11.64 5.54 7.45
CA GLY A 342 -10.34 5.93 6.93
C GLY A 342 -10.18 5.63 5.45
N ALA A 343 -9.19 6.25 4.84
CA ALA A 343 -8.82 6.00 3.46
C ALA A 343 -7.29 6.00 3.29
N VAL A 344 -6.82 5.48 2.18
CA VAL A 344 -5.38 5.27 1.94
C VAL A 344 -4.56 6.56 2.05
N GLU A 345 -5.14 7.71 1.73
CA GLU A 345 -4.50 9.02 1.86
C GLU A 345 -4.15 9.36 3.32
N ASP A 346 -4.84 8.75 4.29
CA ASP A 346 -4.65 8.99 5.72
C ASP A 346 -3.40 8.29 6.27
N VAL A 347 -2.86 7.30 5.55
CA VAL A 347 -1.74 6.49 6.05
C VAL A 347 -0.48 7.34 6.22
N LEU A 348 -0.10 8.13 5.22
CA LEU A 348 1.10 8.97 5.31
C LEU A 348 1.04 9.97 6.48
N PRO A 349 0.04 10.85 6.61
CA PRO A 349 -0.03 11.77 7.75
C PRO A 349 -0.11 11.02 9.09
N THR A 350 -0.71 9.83 9.14
CA THR A 350 -0.77 9.01 10.36
C THR A 350 0.61 8.51 10.78
N ILE A 351 1.37 7.92 9.86
CA ILE A 351 2.69 7.36 10.23
C ILE A 351 3.73 8.45 10.51
N LEU A 352 3.62 9.62 9.86
CA LEU A 352 4.45 10.78 10.21
C LEU A 352 4.15 11.25 11.65
N ASP A 353 2.89 11.35 12.01
CA ASP A 353 2.45 11.74 13.35
C ASP A 353 2.87 10.70 14.41
N LEU A 354 2.77 9.38 14.12
CA LEU A 354 3.26 8.32 15.00
C LEU A 354 4.78 8.35 15.16
N ALA A 355 5.52 8.66 14.11
CA ALA A 355 6.98 8.78 14.12
C ALA A 355 7.49 10.11 14.70
N GLY A 356 6.60 11.05 15.04
CA GLY A 356 6.95 12.39 15.50
C GLY A 356 7.65 13.23 14.43
N LEU A 357 7.31 12.99 13.15
CA LEU A 357 7.89 13.70 12.01
C LEU A 357 6.98 14.84 11.54
N ARG A 358 7.61 15.94 11.17
CA ARG A 358 6.89 17.12 10.65
C ARG A 358 6.66 17.00 9.16
N SER A 359 5.46 17.28 8.70
CA SER A 359 5.14 17.29 7.27
C SER A 359 5.84 18.42 6.52
N ASP A 360 6.07 19.58 7.16
CA ASP A 360 6.75 20.74 6.59
C ASP A 360 8.27 20.57 6.43
N SER A 361 8.84 19.44 6.89
CA SER A 361 10.26 19.11 6.70
C SER A 361 10.65 18.86 5.24
N VAL A 362 9.66 18.62 4.38
CA VAL A 362 9.82 18.38 2.94
C VAL A 362 8.83 19.27 2.19
N LYS A 363 9.27 19.90 1.11
CA LYS A 363 8.36 20.65 0.23
C LYS A 363 7.38 19.67 -0.43
N HIS A 364 6.10 19.82 -0.18
CA HIS A 364 5.05 18.98 -0.74
C HIS A 364 3.77 19.78 -1.01
N LEU A 365 2.88 19.21 -1.81
CA LEU A 365 1.52 19.72 -1.98
C LEU A 365 0.66 19.21 -0.79
N PRO A 366 -0.43 19.92 -0.43
CA PRO A 366 -1.27 19.56 0.71
C PRO A 366 -1.74 18.10 0.66
N PHE A 367 -1.71 17.43 1.80
CA PHE A 367 -2.30 16.11 1.96
C PHE A 367 -3.82 16.18 1.77
N ALA A 368 -4.38 15.17 1.13
CA ALA A 368 -5.83 14.93 1.10
C ALA A 368 -6.28 14.12 2.31
N GLY A 369 -5.36 13.38 2.91
CA GLY A 369 -5.60 12.56 4.09
C GLY A 369 -5.45 13.33 5.39
N VAL A 370 -5.98 12.73 6.46
CA VAL A 370 -5.88 13.21 7.85
C VAL A 370 -5.24 12.13 8.73
N SER A 371 -4.57 12.56 9.82
CA SER A 371 -3.99 11.59 10.75
C SER A 371 -5.07 10.82 11.52
N LEU A 372 -4.99 9.48 11.47
CA LEU A 372 -5.81 8.56 12.25
C LEU A 372 -5.28 8.39 13.69
N ARG A 373 -4.17 9.05 14.07
CA ARG A 373 -3.55 8.94 15.40
C ARG A 373 -4.53 9.08 16.54
N PRO A 374 -5.48 10.03 16.55
CA PRO A 374 -6.44 10.14 17.64
C PRO A 374 -7.28 8.89 17.85
N ALA A 375 -7.82 8.28 16.77
CA ALA A 375 -8.58 7.03 16.85
C ALA A 375 -7.70 5.81 17.17
N LEU A 376 -6.39 5.87 16.89
CA LEU A 376 -5.45 4.81 17.26
C LEU A 376 -5.21 4.76 18.77
N PHE A 377 -5.12 5.92 19.44
CA PHE A 377 -4.85 6.00 20.87
C PHE A 377 -6.12 5.98 21.73
N ASP A 378 -7.25 6.37 21.17
CA ASP A 378 -8.56 6.28 21.83
C ASP A 378 -9.62 5.74 20.85
N ALA A 379 -10.05 4.50 21.10
CA ALA A 379 -11.01 3.81 20.25
C ALA A 379 -12.42 4.45 20.23
N ALA A 380 -12.73 5.31 21.22
CA ALA A 380 -14.00 6.06 21.27
C ALA A 380 -13.97 7.29 20.36
N VAL A 381 -12.78 7.76 19.96
CA VAL A 381 -12.66 8.94 19.11
C VAL A 381 -13.04 8.59 17.68
N VAL A 382 -14.08 9.27 17.18
CA VAL A 382 -14.46 9.30 15.77
C VAL A 382 -14.43 10.76 15.34
N ARG A 383 -13.54 11.09 14.41
CA ARG A 383 -13.43 12.43 13.83
C ARG A 383 -14.16 12.49 12.51
N GLU A 384 -14.79 13.63 12.25
CA GLU A 384 -15.31 13.90 10.94
C GLU A 384 -14.19 13.86 9.90
N ARG A 385 -14.43 13.13 8.83
CA ARG A 385 -13.53 13.02 7.68
C ARG A 385 -14.35 13.24 6.42
N ALA A 386 -13.85 14.06 5.53
CA ALA A 386 -14.46 14.24 4.21
C ALA A 386 -14.53 12.88 3.49
N PRO A 387 -15.60 12.62 2.74
CA PRO A 387 -15.73 11.41 1.94
C PRO A 387 -14.56 11.22 0.98
N ALA A 388 -14.15 9.97 0.76
CA ALA A 388 -13.09 9.63 -0.16
C ALA A 388 -13.60 9.62 -1.61
N PHE A 389 -12.93 10.37 -2.48
CA PHE A 389 -13.18 10.34 -3.92
C PHE A 389 -12.53 9.12 -4.55
N ARG A 390 -13.28 8.40 -5.41
CA ARG A 390 -12.75 7.26 -6.19
C ARG A 390 -13.32 7.25 -7.60
N ILE A 391 -12.54 6.73 -8.54
CA ILE A 391 -12.92 6.54 -9.94
C ILE A 391 -12.68 5.09 -10.35
N ALA A 392 -13.65 4.51 -11.07
CA ALA A 392 -13.47 3.20 -11.69
C ALA A 392 -12.43 3.28 -12.81
N ILE A 393 -11.55 2.28 -12.88
CA ILE A 393 -10.49 2.24 -13.91
C ILE A 393 -10.72 1.14 -14.97
N SER A 394 -11.77 0.35 -14.82
CA SER A 394 -12.24 -0.59 -15.83
C SER A 394 -13.77 -0.56 -15.96
N GLY A 395 -14.27 -1.12 -17.06
CA GLY A 395 -15.70 -1.17 -17.35
C GLY A 395 -16.28 0.15 -17.89
N ALA A 396 -17.59 0.26 -17.85
CA ALA A 396 -18.28 1.48 -18.25
C ALA A 396 -17.88 2.66 -17.36
N GLY A 397 -17.51 3.80 -17.95
CA GLY A 397 -17.09 4.99 -17.23
C GLY A 397 -15.64 4.98 -16.75
N SER A 398 -14.80 4.02 -17.17
CA SER A 398 -13.36 4.09 -16.92
C SER A 398 -12.70 5.21 -17.75
N PRO A 399 -11.67 5.91 -17.22
CA PRO A 399 -10.90 6.86 -17.98
C PRO A 399 -10.23 6.18 -19.19
N LYS A 400 -10.35 6.80 -20.35
CA LYS A 400 -9.58 6.40 -21.54
C LYS A 400 -8.45 7.40 -21.74
N PRO A 401 -7.31 6.99 -22.33
CA PRO A 401 -6.29 7.93 -22.78
C PRO A 401 -6.95 8.98 -23.64
N GLN A 402 -6.58 10.24 -23.42
CA GLN A 402 -7.02 11.32 -24.28
C GLN A 402 -6.30 11.18 -25.61
N ASP A 403 -7.04 11.26 -26.70
CA ASP A 403 -6.48 11.32 -28.04
C ASP A 403 -5.96 12.75 -28.24
N GLU A 404 -4.64 12.90 -28.38
CA GLU A 404 -4.00 14.22 -28.57
C GLU A 404 -4.48 14.90 -29.86
N SER A 405 -4.90 14.13 -30.87
CA SER A 405 -5.46 14.64 -32.11
C SER A 405 -6.92 15.14 -31.98
N ASN A 406 -7.62 14.75 -30.91
CA ASN A 406 -9.00 15.15 -30.62
C ASN A 406 -9.22 15.23 -29.08
N PRO A 407 -8.69 16.28 -28.44
CA PRO A 407 -8.80 16.45 -27.00
C PRO A 407 -10.24 16.80 -26.59
N ARG A 408 -11.05 15.77 -26.29
CA ARG A 408 -12.39 16.01 -25.71
C ARG A 408 -12.25 16.38 -24.24
N PRO A 409 -12.98 17.40 -23.76
CA PRO A 409 -13.02 17.68 -22.32
C PRO A 409 -13.50 16.45 -21.56
N ARG A 410 -12.86 16.17 -20.43
CA ARG A 410 -13.30 15.10 -19.54
C ARG A 410 -14.59 15.54 -18.85
N ARG A 411 -15.69 14.89 -19.18
CA ARG A 411 -16.99 15.19 -18.62
C ARG A 411 -17.24 14.30 -17.40
N PHE A 412 -17.83 14.89 -16.37
CA PHE A 412 -18.22 14.17 -15.16
C PHE A 412 -19.09 12.97 -15.45
N GLU A 413 -20.04 13.13 -16.37
CA GLU A 413 -21.05 12.14 -16.77
C GLU A 413 -20.49 10.95 -17.56
N ASP A 414 -19.23 11.01 -18.01
CA ASP A 414 -18.60 9.92 -18.76
C ASP A 414 -17.97 8.88 -17.82
N HIS A 415 -17.88 9.17 -16.53
CA HIS A 415 -17.15 8.36 -15.56
C HIS A 415 -18.06 7.72 -14.51
N HIS A 416 -17.64 6.57 -13.99
CA HIS A 416 -18.18 6.02 -12.77
C HIS A 416 -17.33 6.52 -11.58
N LEU A 417 -17.87 7.49 -10.86
CA LEU A 417 -17.24 8.15 -9.74
C LEU A 417 -17.99 7.81 -8.46
N VAL A 418 -17.30 7.78 -7.34
CA VAL A 418 -17.95 7.67 -6.03
C VAL A 418 -17.37 8.67 -5.04
N PHE A 419 -18.24 9.05 -4.11
CA PHE A 419 -17.90 9.79 -2.92
C PHE A 419 -18.30 8.94 -1.72
N ARG A 420 -17.28 8.31 -1.08
CA ARG A 420 -17.47 7.31 -0.03
C ARG A 420 -17.20 7.94 1.33
N GLY A 421 -18.25 8.19 2.09
CA GLY A 421 -18.21 8.65 3.48
C GLY A 421 -18.22 7.50 4.49
N GLU A 422 -18.38 7.82 5.78
CA GLU A 422 -18.42 6.83 6.85
C GLU A 422 -19.61 5.85 6.68
N ARG A 423 -20.81 6.38 6.47
CA ARG A 423 -22.06 5.63 6.34
C ARG A 423 -22.58 5.58 4.91
N PHE A 424 -22.57 6.72 4.23
CA PHE A 424 -23.17 6.85 2.91
C PHE A 424 -22.13 6.81 1.81
N LYS A 425 -22.51 6.22 0.69
CA LYS A 425 -21.73 6.19 -0.53
C LYS A 425 -22.58 6.62 -1.70
N PHE A 426 -22.17 7.72 -2.34
CA PHE A 426 -22.83 8.25 -3.51
C PHE A 426 -22.09 7.82 -4.78
N HIS A 427 -22.84 7.29 -5.73
CA HIS A 427 -22.34 6.90 -7.05
C HIS A 427 -22.86 7.86 -8.11
N ALA A 428 -21.96 8.51 -8.84
CA ALA A 428 -22.24 9.10 -10.13
C ALA A 428 -21.90 8.06 -11.21
N LEU A 429 -22.90 7.61 -11.91
CA LEU A 429 -22.80 6.58 -12.92
C LEU A 429 -22.71 7.20 -14.32
N PRO A 430 -22.08 6.52 -15.31
CA PRO A 430 -22.06 6.98 -16.69
C PRO A 430 -23.46 7.27 -17.23
N GLY A 431 -23.55 8.33 -18.05
CA GLY A 431 -24.82 8.78 -18.62
C GLY A 431 -25.66 9.64 -17.67
N GLY A 432 -25.07 10.19 -16.62
CA GLY A 432 -25.72 11.13 -15.70
C GLY A 432 -26.66 10.50 -14.67
N LYS A 433 -26.66 9.18 -14.55
CA LYS A 433 -27.37 8.45 -13.50
C LYS A 433 -26.63 8.55 -12.18
N SER A 434 -27.35 8.36 -11.07
CA SER A 434 -26.74 8.32 -9.74
C SER A 434 -27.47 7.32 -8.83
N ALA A 435 -26.82 6.93 -7.74
CA ALA A 435 -27.40 6.13 -6.67
C ALA A 435 -26.70 6.48 -5.34
N LEU A 436 -27.44 6.36 -4.24
CA LEU A 436 -26.93 6.50 -2.89
C LEU A 436 -27.09 5.16 -2.14
N TYR A 437 -26.06 4.72 -1.45
CA TYR A 437 -26.13 3.50 -0.63
C TYR A 437 -25.88 3.84 0.86
N ASP A 438 -26.70 3.27 1.73
CA ASP A 438 -26.53 3.34 3.20
C ASP A 438 -25.76 2.09 3.66
N LEU A 439 -24.45 2.19 3.70
CA LEU A 439 -23.56 1.05 4.00
C LEU A 439 -23.70 0.50 5.42
N ALA A 440 -24.34 1.23 6.33
CA ALA A 440 -24.63 0.73 7.67
C ALA A 440 -25.72 -0.36 7.66
N THR A 441 -26.65 -0.31 6.70
CA THR A 441 -27.75 -1.27 6.56
C THR A 441 -27.66 -2.12 5.30
N ASP A 442 -26.91 -1.65 4.30
CA ASP A 442 -26.72 -2.32 3.00
C ASP A 442 -25.24 -2.25 2.57
N PRO A 443 -24.35 -3.00 3.24
CA PRO A 443 -22.92 -3.00 2.90
C PRO A 443 -22.61 -3.64 1.54
N VAL A 444 -23.58 -4.32 0.90
CA VAL A 444 -23.44 -4.97 -0.41
C VAL A 444 -23.93 -4.09 -1.57
N GLU A 445 -24.40 -2.87 -1.28
CA GLU A 445 -24.82 -1.89 -2.28
C GLU A 445 -25.93 -2.42 -3.22
N SER A 446 -26.96 -3.04 -2.63
CA SER A 446 -28.07 -3.67 -3.36
C SER A 446 -29.24 -2.73 -3.61
N THR A 447 -29.46 -1.74 -2.74
CA THR A 447 -30.67 -0.91 -2.72
C THR A 447 -30.34 0.57 -2.76
N ASP A 448 -30.80 1.28 -3.80
CA ASP A 448 -30.65 2.73 -3.88
C ASP A 448 -31.48 3.42 -2.79
N ALA A 449 -30.83 4.13 -1.90
CA ALA A 449 -31.41 4.86 -0.78
C ALA A 449 -31.66 6.35 -1.08
N ALA A 450 -31.42 6.83 -2.31
CA ALA A 450 -31.51 8.26 -2.65
C ALA A 450 -32.89 8.85 -2.37
N ALA A 451 -33.96 8.09 -2.65
CA ALA A 451 -35.33 8.53 -2.34
C ALA A 451 -35.62 8.63 -0.83
N ARG A 452 -34.93 7.81 0.00
CA ARG A 452 -35.04 7.83 1.45
C ARG A 452 -34.22 8.95 2.08
N PHE A 453 -33.13 9.36 1.46
CA PHE A 453 -32.18 10.36 1.95
C PHE A 453 -31.87 11.41 0.88
N PRO A 454 -32.87 12.17 0.38
CA PRO A 454 -32.70 13.05 -0.78
C PRO A 454 -31.71 14.19 -0.53
N GLU A 455 -31.67 14.75 0.68
CA GLU A 455 -30.75 15.84 1.03
C GLU A 455 -29.30 15.36 1.08
N ILE A 456 -29.07 14.15 1.61
CA ILE A 456 -27.73 13.54 1.62
C ILE A 456 -27.26 13.25 0.19
N ALA A 457 -28.13 12.70 -0.64
CA ALA A 457 -27.81 12.44 -2.04
C ALA A 457 -27.45 13.73 -2.79
N ALA A 458 -28.22 14.80 -2.60
CA ALA A 458 -27.97 16.11 -3.20
C ALA A 458 -26.65 16.72 -2.71
N SER A 459 -26.39 16.71 -1.40
CA SER A 459 -25.16 17.23 -0.81
C SER A 459 -23.92 16.46 -1.29
N MET A 460 -23.95 15.14 -1.27
CA MET A 460 -22.82 14.31 -1.74
C MET A 460 -22.60 14.45 -3.26
N SER A 461 -23.67 14.60 -4.05
CA SER A 461 -23.56 14.87 -5.48
C SER A 461 -22.89 16.21 -5.76
N ALA A 462 -23.28 17.27 -5.05
CA ALA A 462 -22.67 18.59 -5.18
C ALA A 462 -21.19 18.57 -4.81
N ALA A 463 -20.85 17.99 -3.65
CA ALA A 463 -19.47 17.86 -3.17
C ALA A 463 -18.60 17.03 -4.12
N LEU A 464 -19.13 15.94 -4.71
CA LEU A 464 -18.42 15.14 -5.70
C LEU A 464 -18.11 15.93 -6.97
N ARG A 465 -19.05 16.75 -7.45
CA ARG A 465 -18.84 17.62 -8.62
C ARG A 465 -17.84 18.73 -8.34
N GLU A 466 -17.87 19.31 -7.15
CA GLU A 466 -16.90 20.30 -6.71
C GLU A 466 -15.50 19.71 -6.68
N GLN A 467 -15.33 18.53 -6.05
CA GLN A 467 -14.05 17.80 -6.01
C GLN A 467 -13.53 17.47 -7.40
N TRP A 468 -14.40 16.99 -8.30
CA TRP A 468 -14.05 16.74 -9.68
C TRP A 468 -13.54 17.99 -10.40
N THR A 469 -14.26 19.10 -10.26
CA THR A 469 -13.89 20.39 -10.86
C THR A 469 -12.56 20.90 -10.32
N ALA A 470 -12.35 20.81 -9.00
CA ALA A 470 -11.11 21.20 -8.36
C ALA A 470 -9.92 20.34 -8.84
N LEU A 471 -10.10 19.03 -8.98
CA LEU A 471 -9.06 18.12 -9.50
C LEU A 471 -8.68 18.46 -10.94
N LEU A 472 -9.66 18.73 -11.82
CA LEU A 472 -9.40 19.13 -13.20
C LEU A 472 -8.71 20.49 -13.29
N ALA A 473 -9.09 21.44 -12.45
CA ALA A 473 -8.51 22.79 -12.42
C ALA A 473 -7.01 22.79 -12.07
N THR A 474 -6.51 21.73 -11.40
CA THR A 474 -5.08 21.60 -11.12
C THR A 474 -4.24 21.39 -12.39
N GLY A 475 -4.83 21.00 -13.52
CA GLY A 475 -4.13 20.58 -14.74
C GLY A 475 -3.30 19.28 -14.56
N ARG A 476 -3.41 18.64 -13.39
CA ARG A 476 -2.62 17.44 -13.04
C ARG A 476 -3.37 16.13 -13.29
N ALA A 477 -4.71 16.16 -13.11
CA ALA A 477 -5.55 15.00 -13.32
C ALA A 477 -5.53 14.58 -14.80
N PHE A 478 -5.37 13.28 -15.05
CA PHE A 478 -5.31 12.69 -16.39
C PHE A 478 -4.18 13.19 -17.31
N ALA A 479 -3.25 13.97 -16.82
CA ALA A 479 -2.07 14.35 -17.59
C ALA A 479 -1.24 13.12 -17.90
N THR A 480 -0.89 12.92 -19.17
CA THR A 480 0.09 11.91 -19.58
C THR A 480 1.48 12.40 -19.19
N THR A 481 2.21 11.63 -18.41
CA THR A 481 3.59 11.89 -18.06
C THR A 481 4.49 10.86 -18.72
N GLY A 482 5.37 11.28 -19.61
CA GLY A 482 6.37 10.44 -20.29
C GLY A 482 6.02 10.04 -21.73
N PRO A 483 7.00 9.51 -22.47
CA PRO A 483 6.80 9.09 -23.86
C PRO A 483 5.77 7.96 -23.91
N VAL A 484 4.81 8.09 -24.82
CA VAL A 484 3.88 7.02 -25.17
C VAL A 484 4.70 5.97 -25.94
N GLU A 485 5.06 4.85 -25.27
CA GLU A 485 5.64 3.74 -26.02
C GLU A 485 4.70 3.32 -27.15
N PRO A 486 5.21 3.20 -28.38
CA PRO A 486 4.42 2.69 -29.49
C PRO A 486 3.94 1.28 -29.13
N LYS A 487 2.66 0.99 -29.40
CA LYS A 487 2.03 -0.32 -29.19
C LYS A 487 2.95 -1.38 -29.80
N ARG A 488 3.60 -2.20 -28.96
CA ARG A 488 4.22 -3.43 -29.45
C ARG A 488 3.11 -4.24 -30.10
N GLY A 489 3.17 -4.36 -31.42
CA GLY A 489 2.22 -5.13 -32.19
C GLY A 489 2.07 -6.53 -31.56
N ARG A 490 0.84 -6.92 -31.25
CA ARG A 490 0.53 -8.32 -30.94
C ARG A 490 1.01 -9.13 -32.15
N LYS A 491 2.11 -9.85 -32.00
CA LYS A 491 2.42 -10.92 -32.92
C LYS A 491 1.25 -11.91 -32.80
N LYS A 492 0.57 -12.09 -33.93
CA LYS A 492 -0.49 -13.09 -34.10
C LYS A 492 0.07 -14.50 -33.89
#